data_b3a56e774d2d629d1c913386e7739dcc
#
_entry.id   b3a56e774d2d629d1c913386e7739dcc
#
_cell.length_a   1.000
_cell.length_b   1.000
_cell.length_c   1.000
_cell.angle_alpha   90.00
_cell.angle_beta   90.00
_cell.angle_gamma   90.00
#
_symmetry.space_group_name_H-M   'P 1'
#
loop_
_entity.id
_entity.type
_entity.pdbx_description
1 polymer ?
#
loop_
_entity_poly.entity_id
_entity_poly.type
_entity_poly.pdbx_seq_one_letter_code
_entity_poly.pdbx_strand_id
1 'polypeptide(L)'
;MNEGEQTGLATMRDCWITGGATFDLAPTAWKTIAGGASPDEQERRLLAIAAQALDVALRPAAPKTLRRRPPLPRLALPMLPERLRPLLRAALKHAVDARRKTRVVTLVASRGFVLHPMDWMPIASDQNNPDIYAPWIDWQASVDGERHAPQEKLTAQNWDEFYPAARRIALADMRRSGPASARLLVEAKASGEPAEVRLALIELMRLGLNPEDAPFLKSLSADRSGKVRELAGRLLARLGEHGRSNDGGPDDPAAELAAFISEGKSGFIRRRSIYTPAKLKSPAQEKRRAELFETCNLVDLAERFGATEPEFIGAWQFGADNNADILIARMVAASGSDAAVTHMADALVTDGGKPALFVLHLTPRLDSRRKRTLVRLILKQANYLNAINLAEGIDAGWLEWDDLSNGLALAALRSAVARNDDAMRRGADDILETIGFLATATTAAKLIDEVVAAGMPPAAPSLSVLRLNAALATHQSRTDT
;
A
#
# COMPACT_ATOMS: atom_id res chain seq x y z
N MET A 1 1.17 36.68 22.58
CA MET A 1 2.54 37.23 22.49
C MET A 1 2.54 38.22 21.32
N ASN A 2 2.94 39.44 21.52
CA ASN A 2 3.02 40.44 20.46
C ASN A 2 4.38 40.33 19.71
N GLU A 3 4.52 40.99 18.54
CA GLU A 3 5.75 40.94 17.73
C GLU A 3 7.02 41.32 18.47
N GLY A 4 6.92 42.29 19.41
CA GLY A 4 8.04 42.72 20.23
C GLY A 4 8.51 41.67 21.22
N GLU A 5 7.58 40.90 21.79
CA GLU A 5 7.92 39.79 22.70
C GLU A 5 8.54 38.59 21.94
N GLN A 6 8.12 38.32 20.70
CA GLN A 6 8.73 37.30 19.86
C GLN A 6 10.17 37.66 19.47
N THR A 7 10.40 38.91 19.08
CA THR A 7 11.74 39.41 18.75
C THR A 7 12.64 39.34 19.98
N GLY A 8 12.12 39.75 21.17
CA GLY A 8 12.85 39.66 22.43
C GLY A 8 13.26 38.23 22.79
N LEU A 9 12.36 37.26 22.64
CA LEU A 9 12.68 35.84 22.89
C LEU A 9 13.76 35.32 21.94
N ALA A 10 13.71 35.68 20.66
CA ALA A 10 14.73 35.27 19.69
C ALA A 10 16.10 35.81 20.07
N THR A 11 16.17 37.09 20.43
CA THR A 11 17.42 37.76 20.87
C THR A 11 17.97 37.12 22.16
N MET A 12 17.10 36.85 23.13
CA MET A 12 17.50 36.15 24.37
C MET A 12 18.03 34.74 24.09
N ARG A 13 17.37 33.99 23.24
CA ARG A 13 17.81 32.65 22.85
C ARG A 13 19.21 32.68 22.24
N ASP A 14 19.45 33.57 21.31
CA ASP A 14 20.75 33.69 20.62
C ASP A 14 21.87 34.10 21.59
N CYS A 15 21.54 34.94 22.57
CA CYS A 15 22.45 35.31 23.65
C CYS A 15 22.76 34.12 24.58
N TRP A 16 21.77 33.33 24.98
CA TRP A 16 21.99 32.12 25.80
C TRP A 16 22.84 31.06 25.10
N ILE A 17 22.61 30.82 23.78
CA ILE A 17 23.41 29.90 23.00
C ILE A 17 24.89 30.27 22.98
N THR A 18 25.19 31.58 23.03
CA THR A 18 26.56 32.11 23.08
C THR A 18 27.12 32.27 24.51
N GLY A 19 26.35 31.87 25.53
CA GLY A 19 26.78 31.97 26.95
C GLY A 19 26.71 33.38 27.54
N GLY A 20 25.97 34.29 26.92
CA GLY A 20 25.78 35.65 27.39
C GLY A 20 24.65 35.80 28.42
N ALA A 21 24.73 36.83 29.25
CA ALA A 21 23.68 37.22 30.19
C ALA A 21 22.51 37.89 29.46
N THR A 22 21.28 37.51 29.77
CA THR A 22 20.08 37.95 29.03
C THR A 22 19.17 38.87 29.84
N PHE A 23 19.47 39.10 31.11
CA PHE A 23 18.61 39.91 32.00
C PHE A 23 18.33 41.31 31.42
N ASP A 24 19.34 41.97 30.84
CA ASP A 24 19.18 43.29 30.27
C ASP A 24 18.38 43.30 28.94
N LEU A 25 18.31 42.20 28.28
CA LEU A 25 17.55 42.01 27.02
C LEU A 25 16.09 41.62 27.26
N ALA A 26 15.76 41.21 28.48
CA ALA A 26 14.43 40.67 28.80
C ALA A 26 13.38 41.82 28.85
N PRO A 27 12.11 41.51 28.52
CA PRO A 27 11.00 42.45 28.70
C PRO A 27 10.88 42.94 30.15
N THR A 28 10.51 44.22 30.34
CA THR A 28 10.43 44.88 31.65
C THR A 28 9.58 44.06 32.65
N ALA A 29 8.46 43.51 32.23
CA ALA A 29 7.61 42.69 33.09
C ALA A 29 8.35 41.44 33.59
N TRP A 30 9.19 40.82 32.77
CA TRP A 30 9.96 39.63 33.12
C TRP A 30 11.12 39.97 34.05
N LYS A 31 11.77 41.11 33.84
CA LYS A 31 12.80 41.65 34.75
C LYS A 31 12.26 41.87 36.17
N THR A 32 11.03 42.40 36.26
CA THR A 32 10.36 42.60 37.56
C THR A 32 10.15 41.28 38.31
N ILE A 33 9.76 40.21 37.58
CA ILE A 33 9.50 38.88 38.19
C ILE A 33 10.84 38.19 38.54
N ALA A 34 11.84 38.30 37.67
CA ALA A 34 13.12 37.63 37.84
C ALA A 34 14.08 38.38 38.79
N GLY A 35 13.85 39.65 39.05
CA GLY A 35 14.73 40.51 39.84
C GLY A 35 14.83 40.13 41.31
N GLY A 36 15.72 40.82 42.04
CA GLY A 36 15.93 40.66 43.47
C GLY A 36 16.76 39.45 43.91
N ALA A 37 17.39 38.74 42.98
CA ALA A 37 18.22 37.55 43.23
C ALA A 37 19.65 37.75 42.70
N SER A 38 20.54 36.76 42.92
CA SER A 38 21.87 36.78 42.29
C SER A 38 21.77 36.72 40.75
N PRO A 39 22.80 37.14 40.00
CA PRO A 39 22.78 37.13 38.54
C PRO A 39 22.41 35.76 37.96
N ASP A 40 22.99 34.69 38.50
CA ASP A 40 22.70 33.30 38.07
C ASP A 40 21.26 32.88 38.36
N GLU A 41 20.70 33.38 39.45
CA GLU A 41 19.31 33.09 39.80
C GLU A 41 18.33 33.86 38.90
N GLN A 42 18.68 35.10 38.53
CA GLN A 42 17.91 35.93 37.58
C GLN A 42 17.85 35.24 36.22
N GLU A 43 18.97 34.73 35.69
CA GLU A 43 19.03 34.02 34.42
C GLU A 43 18.18 32.73 34.45
N ARG A 44 18.26 31.93 35.53
CA ARG A 44 17.43 30.73 35.70
C ARG A 44 15.94 31.04 35.72
N ARG A 45 15.56 32.13 36.42
CA ARG A 45 14.15 32.57 36.45
C ARG A 45 13.69 33.09 35.11
N LEU A 46 14.52 33.81 34.36
CA LEU A 46 14.22 34.25 33.01
C LEU A 46 14.03 33.06 32.05
N LEU A 47 14.88 32.06 32.14
CA LEU A 47 14.75 30.83 31.34
C LEU A 47 13.43 30.12 31.63
N ALA A 48 13.02 30.04 32.90
CA ALA A 48 11.74 29.43 33.29
C ALA A 48 10.53 30.24 32.76
N ILE A 49 10.60 31.62 32.88
CA ILE A 49 9.56 32.49 32.34
C ILE A 49 9.47 32.38 30.83
N ALA A 50 10.60 32.35 30.12
CA ALA A 50 10.66 32.21 28.68
C ALA A 50 10.06 30.86 28.23
N ALA A 51 10.36 29.76 28.94
CA ALA A 51 9.79 28.45 28.67
C ALA A 51 8.26 28.42 28.84
N GLN A 52 7.76 29.07 29.92
CA GLN A 52 6.32 29.20 30.14
C GLN A 52 5.64 30.08 29.07
N ALA A 53 6.26 31.19 28.70
CA ALA A 53 5.75 32.06 27.66
C ALA A 53 5.67 31.37 26.31
N LEU A 54 6.66 30.56 25.97
CA LEU A 54 6.65 29.72 24.76
C LEU A 54 5.56 28.68 24.80
N ASP A 55 5.37 27.98 25.91
CA ASP A 55 4.30 26.99 26.07
C ASP A 55 2.91 27.61 25.86
N VAL A 56 2.69 28.81 26.43
CA VAL A 56 1.44 29.56 26.23
C VAL A 56 1.29 30.05 24.79
N ALA A 57 2.38 30.50 24.15
CA ALA A 57 2.36 30.99 22.77
C ALA A 57 2.13 29.87 21.74
N LEU A 58 2.60 28.65 22.05
CA LEU A 58 2.43 27.48 21.19
C LEU A 58 1.06 26.84 21.37
N ARG A 59 0.28 27.18 22.39
CA ARG A 59 -1.08 26.69 22.53
C ARG A 59 -1.97 27.30 21.44
N PRO A 60 -2.71 26.46 20.69
CA PRO A 60 -3.62 26.97 19.69
C PRO A 60 -4.64 27.89 20.36
N ALA A 61 -4.86 29.08 19.78
CA ALA A 61 -5.91 29.98 20.24
C ALA A 61 -7.27 29.29 20.22
N ALA A 62 -8.08 29.51 21.24
CA ALA A 62 -9.45 29.02 21.23
C ALA A 62 -10.17 29.53 19.96
N PRO A 63 -10.93 28.68 19.28
CA PRO A 63 -11.66 29.08 18.09
C PRO A 63 -12.62 30.22 18.42
N LYS A 64 -12.64 31.28 17.59
CA LYS A 64 -13.52 32.44 17.80
C LYS A 64 -14.99 32.10 17.77
N THR A 65 -15.33 31.01 17.06
CA THR A 65 -16.71 30.51 16.95
C THR A 65 -16.69 29.00 17.14
N LEU A 66 -17.50 28.51 18.08
CA LEU A 66 -17.77 27.10 18.26
C LEU A 66 -19.03 26.72 17.48
N ARG A 67 -18.91 25.78 16.52
CA ARG A 67 -20.07 25.18 15.87
C ARG A 67 -20.43 23.90 16.60
N ARG A 68 -21.73 23.75 16.93
CA ARG A 68 -22.23 22.49 17.49
C ARG A 68 -22.21 21.45 16.36
N ARG A 69 -21.47 20.35 16.57
CA ARG A 69 -21.41 19.22 15.64
C ARG A 69 -22.27 18.06 16.18
N PRO A 70 -22.87 17.23 15.34
CA PRO A 70 -23.53 16.02 15.80
C PRO A 70 -22.51 15.10 16.50
N PRO A 71 -22.96 14.27 17.45
CA PRO A 71 -22.05 13.33 18.12
C PRO A 71 -21.46 12.34 17.10
N LEU A 72 -20.20 11.96 17.31
CA LEU A 72 -19.54 10.96 16.49
C LEU A 72 -20.25 9.61 16.58
N PRO A 73 -20.56 8.93 15.45
CA PRO A 73 -21.24 7.64 15.47
C PRO A 73 -20.44 6.56 16.21
N ARG A 74 -21.12 5.67 16.89
CA ARG A 74 -20.51 4.48 17.47
C ARG A 74 -20.22 3.48 16.37
N LEU A 75 -19.02 2.88 16.41
CA LEU A 75 -18.63 1.80 15.50
C LEU A 75 -19.06 0.45 16.08
N ALA A 76 -19.11 -0.58 15.22
CA ALA A 76 -19.57 -1.92 15.59
C ALA A 76 -18.60 -2.65 16.54
N LEU A 77 -17.30 -2.30 16.50
CA LEU A 77 -16.31 -2.89 17.40
C LEU A 77 -16.03 -1.99 18.61
N PRO A 78 -15.60 -2.57 19.75
CA PRO A 78 -15.20 -1.81 20.93
C PRO A 78 -13.93 -1.00 20.65
N MET A 79 -13.78 0.12 21.37
CA MET A 79 -12.55 0.92 21.31
C MET A 79 -11.37 0.16 21.91
N LEU A 80 -10.20 0.37 21.34
CA LEU A 80 -8.95 -0.15 21.87
C LEU A 80 -8.78 0.30 23.33
N PRO A 81 -8.49 -0.63 24.26
CA PRO A 81 -8.30 -0.32 25.68
C PRO A 81 -7.22 0.75 25.89
N GLU A 82 -7.46 1.65 26.86
CA GLU A 82 -6.59 2.80 27.10
C GLU A 82 -5.12 2.41 27.35
N ARG A 83 -4.91 1.30 28.07
CA ARG A 83 -3.56 0.77 28.35
C ARG A 83 -2.76 0.38 27.09
N LEU A 84 -3.43 0.10 25.95
CA LEU A 84 -2.78 -0.25 24.68
C LEU A 84 -2.55 0.97 23.77
N ARG A 85 -3.19 2.11 24.07
CA ARG A 85 -3.06 3.34 23.28
C ARG A 85 -1.61 3.87 23.17
N PRO A 86 -0.74 3.78 24.20
CA PRO A 86 0.66 4.17 24.05
C PRO A 86 1.40 3.33 22.99
N LEU A 87 1.15 2.02 22.93
CA LEU A 87 1.73 1.12 21.90
C LEU A 87 1.20 1.47 20.50
N LEU A 88 -0.11 1.73 20.40
CA LEU A 88 -0.73 2.19 19.15
C LEU A 88 -0.09 3.50 18.66
N ARG A 89 0.03 4.50 19.53
CA ARG A 89 0.63 5.80 19.18
C ARG A 89 2.07 5.66 18.72
N ALA A 90 2.84 4.76 19.37
CA ALA A 90 4.20 4.45 18.95
C ALA A 90 4.22 3.84 17.55
N ALA A 91 3.32 2.88 17.25
CA ALA A 91 3.20 2.26 15.93
C ALA A 91 2.78 3.27 14.85
N LEU A 92 1.76 4.11 15.13
CA LEU A 92 1.31 5.16 14.20
C LEU A 92 2.36 6.25 13.97
N LYS A 93 3.15 6.58 14.98
CA LYS A 93 4.26 7.54 14.86
C LYS A 93 5.40 6.99 13.99
N HIS A 94 5.69 5.69 14.12
CA HIS A 94 6.70 5.01 13.30
C HIS A 94 6.26 4.83 11.85
N ALA A 95 4.97 4.66 11.60
CA ALA A 95 4.38 4.58 10.26
C ALA A 95 4.51 5.92 9.52
N VAL A 96 5.51 6.01 8.64
CA VAL A 96 5.91 7.27 7.97
C VAL A 96 4.93 7.74 6.90
N ASP A 97 4.10 6.88 6.35
CA ASP A 97 3.14 7.20 5.29
C ASP A 97 1.71 6.71 5.61
N ALA A 98 0.75 7.17 4.82
CA ALA A 98 -0.66 6.83 4.99
C ALA A 98 -0.92 5.32 4.87
N ARG A 99 -0.25 4.64 3.95
CA ARG A 99 -0.40 3.20 3.71
C ARG A 99 0.02 2.38 4.94
N ARG A 100 1.16 2.71 5.54
CA ARG A 100 1.64 2.06 6.77
C ARG A 100 0.70 2.34 7.94
N LYS A 101 0.19 3.56 8.08
CA LYS A 101 -0.81 3.90 9.11
C LYS A 101 -2.07 3.06 8.94
N THR A 102 -2.59 2.96 7.71
CA THR A 102 -3.75 2.13 7.41
C THR A 102 -3.53 0.66 7.75
N ARG A 103 -2.31 0.11 7.54
CA ARG A 103 -1.98 -1.25 7.99
C ARG A 103 -2.07 -1.42 9.51
N VAL A 104 -1.56 -0.46 10.28
CA VAL A 104 -1.70 -0.48 11.75
C VAL A 104 -3.17 -0.47 12.15
N VAL A 105 -3.98 0.38 11.51
CA VAL A 105 -5.43 0.45 11.74
C VAL A 105 -6.12 -0.87 11.41
N THR A 106 -5.78 -1.46 10.24
CA THR A 106 -6.31 -2.76 9.79
C THR A 106 -5.91 -3.89 10.75
N LEU A 107 -4.68 -3.89 11.27
CA LEU A 107 -4.25 -4.85 12.28
C LEU A 107 -5.12 -4.77 13.54
N VAL A 108 -5.37 -3.58 14.05
CA VAL A 108 -6.22 -3.38 15.24
C VAL A 108 -7.65 -3.81 14.96
N ALA A 109 -8.20 -3.48 13.78
CA ALA A 109 -9.54 -3.91 13.38
C ALA A 109 -9.65 -5.44 13.26
N SER A 110 -8.64 -6.10 12.69
CA SER A 110 -8.60 -7.57 12.59
C SER A 110 -8.53 -8.28 13.95
N ARG A 111 -8.13 -7.54 15.00
CA ARG A 111 -8.11 -8.02 16.39
C ARG A 111 -9.38 -7.64 17.17
N GLY A 112 -10.42 -7.15 16.50
CA GLY A 112 -11.72 -6.86 17.09
C GLY A 112 -11.81 -5.52 17.83
N PHE A 113 -10.94 -4.55 17.51
CA PHE A 113 -10.96 -3.22 18.12
C PHE A 113 -10.99 -2.11 17.08
N VAL A 114 -11.52 -0.95 17.48
CA VAL A 114 -11.40 0.31 16.73
C VAL A 114 -10.56 1.31 17.51
N LEU A 115 -10.00 2.27 16.79
CA LEU A 115 -9.15 3.30 17.37
C LEU A 115 -10.01 4.41 18.00
N HIS A 116 -9.45 5.07 19.00
CA HIS A 116 -10.04 6.28 19.55
C HIS A 116 -9.84 7.44 18.56
N PRO A 117 -10.84 8.31 18.32
CA PRO A 117 -10.75 9.39 17.32
C PRO A 117 -9.63 10.40 17.58
N MET A 118 -9.18 10.53 18.84
CA MET A 118 -8.01 11.34 19.19
C MET A 118 -6.67 10.71 18.79
N ASP A 119 -6.62 9.42 18.48
CA ASP A 119 -5.39 8.75 18.06
C ASP A 119 -5.32 8.63 16.54
N TRP A 120 -6.46 8.44 15.89
CA TRP A 120 -6.56 8.36 14.43
C TRP A 120 -8.00 8.55 13.96
N MET A 121 -8.15 9.24 12.84
CA MET A 121 -9.41 9.41 12.11
C MET A 121 -9.19 9.04 10.64
N PRO A 122 -10.16 8.37 9.97
CA PRO A 122 -10.07 8.09 8.55
C PRO A 122 -10.02 9.38 7.74
N ILE A 123 -9.32 9.35 6.60
CA ILE A 123 -9.35 10.43 5.62
C ILE A 123 -10.29 9.99 4.49
N ALA A 124 -11.34 10.77 4.22
CA ALA A 124 -12.38 10.41 3.26
C ALA A 124 -11.83 10.09 1.84
N SER A 125 -10.72 10.69 1.44
CA SER A 125 -10.07 10.43 0.16
C SER A 125 -9.21 9.15 0.13
N ASP A 126 -8.96 8.50 1.26
CA ASP A 126 -8.17 7.26 1.31
C ASP A 126 -9.07 6.05 1.08
N GLN A 127 -8.92 5.41 -0.08
CA GLN A 127 -9.68 4.22 -0.47
C GLN A 127 -9.33 2.95 0.32
N ASN A 128 -8.27 2.98 1.12
CA ASN A 128 -7.81 1.83 1.89
C ASN A 128 -8.30 1.86 3.35
N ASN A 129 -9.18 2.79 3.70
CA ASN A 129 -9.78 2.79 5.04
C ASN A 129 -10.52 1.47 5.28
N PRO A 130 -10.35 0.81 6.44
CA PRO A 130 -11.16 -0.35 6.78
C PRO A 130 -12.65 0.02 6.86
N ASP A 131 -13.53 -0.81 6.27
CA ASP A 131 -14.97 -0.57 6.15
C ASP A 131 -15.65 -0.27 7.49
N ILE A 132 -15.11 -0.78 8.60
CA ILE A 132 -15.59 -0.53 9.94
C ILE A 132 -15.67 0.96 10.28
N TYR A 133 -14.87 1.81 9.62
CA TYR A 133 -14.83 3.26 9.84
C TYR A 133 -15.72 4.06 8.86
N ALA A 134 -16.46 3.41 7.96
CA ALA A 134 -17.38 4.08 7.06
C ALA A 134 -18.32 5.08 7.74
N PRO A 135 -18.93 4.78 8.94
CA PRO A 135 -19.78 5.75 9.63
C PRO A 135 -19.05 7.05 10.04
N TRP A 136 -17.75 7.00 10.30
CA TRP A 136 -16.97 8.20 10.62
C TRP A 136 -16.64 9.04 9.38
N ILE A 137 -16.41 8.39 8.25
CA ILE A 137 -16.23 9.06 6.95
C ILE A 137 -17.50 9.81 6.59
N ASP A 138 -18.65 9.15 6.70
CA ASP A 138 -19.96 9.76 6.45
C ASP A 138 -20.24 10.94 7.39
N TRP A 139 -19.88 10.80 8.67
CA TRP A 139 -20.00 11.88 9.64
C TRP A 139 -19.12 13.09 9.27
N GLN A 140 -17.87 12.89 8.88
CA GLN A 140 -16.98 13.96 8.45
C GLN A 140 -17.57 14.72 7.26
N ALA A 141 -18.01 14.02 6.23
CA ALA A 141 -18.59 14.64 5.04
C ALA A 141 -19.86 15.44 5.36
N SER A 142 -20.71 14.98 6.29
CA SER A 142 -21.91 15.71 6.73
C SER A 142 -21.59 17.00 7.49
N VAL A 143 -20.41 17.06 8.12
CA VAL A 143 -20.01 18.18 8.99
C VAL A 143 -19.28 19.27 8.23
N ASP A 144 -18.47 18.92 7.25
CA ASP A 144 -17.63 19.89 6.53
C ASP A 144 -18.42 20.73 5.52
N GLY A 145 -19.74 20.44 5.35
CA GLY A 145 -20.62 21.23 4.49
C GLY A 145 -20.23 21.18 3.02
N GLU A 146 -19.32 20.28 2.66
CA GLU A 146 -19.11 19.90 1.28
C GLU A 146 -20.41 19.31 0.76
N ARG A 147 -20.92 19.85 -0.34
CA ARG A 147 -22.26 19.61 -0.90
C ARG A 147 -22.58 18.15 -1.27
N HIS A 148 -21.76 17.23 -0.89
CA HIS A 148 -21.91 15.80 -1.15
C HIS A 148 -22.24 15.11 0.15
N ALA A 149 -23.54 15.18 0.52
CA ALA A 149 -24.05 14.34 1.57
C ALA A 149 -23.77 12.88 1.20
N PRO A 150 -23.04 12.10 2.04
CA PRO A 150 -22.70 10.70 1.73
C PRO A 150 -23.93 9.78 1.69
N GLN A 151 -25.12 10.32 1.86
CA GLN A 151 -26.37 9.58 1.82
C GLN A 151 -26.91 9.34 0.40
N GLU A 152 -26.44 10.07 -0.59
CA GLU A 152 -26.83 9.82 -1.97
C GLU A 152 -25.79 8.96 -2.66
N LYS A 153 -26.20 7.72 -2.98
CA LYS A 153 -25.42 6.85 -3.84
C LYS A 153 -25.24 7.52 -5.19
N LEU A 154 -24.05 7.40 -5.78
CA LEU A 154 -23.79 7.88 -7.13
C LEU A 154 -24.77 7.22 -8.10
N THR A 155 -25.47 8.04 -8.87
CA THR A 155 -26.46 7.64 -9.88
C THR A 155 -26.23 8.38 -11.19
N ALA A 156 -26.94 8.01 -12.24
CA ALA A 156 -26.88 8.74 -13.50
C ALA A 156 -27.45 10.17 -13.39
N GLN A 157 -28.38 10.42 -12.46
CA GLN A 157 -29.04 11.72 -12.28
C GLN A 157 -28.13 12.73 -11.55
N ASN A 158 -27.41 12.29 -10.52
CA ASN A 158 -26.52 13.14 -9.73
C ASN A 158 -25.04 13.07 -10.15
N TRP A 159 -24.75 12.45 -11.30
CA TRP A 159 -23.40 12.26 -11.81
C TRP A 159 -22.59 13.56 -11.86
N ASP A 160 -23.18 14.63 -12.39
CA ASP A 160 -22.52 15.91 -12.60
C ASP A 160 -22.35 16.73 -11.32
N GLU A 161 -23.03 16.34 -10.24
CA GLU A 161 -22.89 16.93 -8.91
C GLU A 161 -21.66 16.44 -8.16
N PHE A 162 -21.11 15.26 -8.58
CA PHE A 162 -19.90 14.68 -8.01
C PHE A 162 -18.67 15.16 -8.75
N TYR A 163 -17.62 15.52 -8.03
CA TYR A 163 -16.31 15.77 -8.62
C TYR A 163 -15.71 14.47 -9.21
N PRO A 164 -14.86 14.54 -10.26
CA PRO A 164 -14.28 13.35 -10.89
C PRO A 164 -13.59 12.38 -9.93
N ALA A 165 -12.91 12.90 -8.90
CA ALA A 165 -12.28 12.05 -7.88
C ALA A 165 -13.32 11.31 -7.02
N ALA A 166 -14.38 12.00 -6.59
CA ALA A 166 -15.46 11.40 -5.79
C ALA A 166 -16.24 10.35 -6.59
N ARG A 167 -16.51 10.60 -7.90
CA ARG A 167 -17.10 9.61 -8.81
C ARG A 167 -16.27 8.33 -8.86
N ARG A 168 -14.93 8.44 -9.00
CA ARG A 168 -14.03 7.28 -9.05
C ARG A 168 -14.08 6.48 -7.76
N ILE A 169 -14.10 7.13 -6.61
CA ILE A 169 -14.19 6.46 -5.30
C ILE A 169 -15.51 5.71 -5.18
N ALA A 170 -16.64 6.41 -5.44
CA ALA A 170 -17.97 5.80 -5.39
C ALA A 170 -18.11 4.62 -6.35
N LEU A 171 -17.61 4.76 -7.59
CA LEU A 171 -17.62 3.67 -8.58
C LEU A 171 -16.73 2.49 -8.15
N ALA A 172 -15.57 2.75 -7.56
CA ALA A 172 -14.71 1.67 -7.06
C ALA A 172 -15.42 0.85 -5.98
N ASP A 173 -16.14 1.49 -5.08
CA ASP A 173 -16.94 0.82 -4.04
C ASP A 173 -18.14 0.09 -4.64
N MET A 174 -18.81 0.68 -5.61
CA MET A 174 -19.87 0.01 -6.36
C MET A 174 -19.36 -1.21 -7.12
N ARG A 175 -18.14 -1.16 -7.71
CA ARG A 175 -17.52 -2.31 -8.39
C ARG A 175 -17.21 -3.46 -7.43
N ARG A 176 -16.86 -3.17 -6.18
CA ARG A 176 -16.60 -4.20 -5.16
C ARG A 176 -17.88 -4.84 -4.61
N SER A 177 -18.93 -4.04 -4.42
CA SER A 177 -20.17 -4.48 -3.78
C SER A 177 -21.26 -4.94 -4.75
N GLY A 178 -21.33 -4.36 -5.94
CA GLY A 178 -22.34 -4.64 -6.96
C GLY A 178 -21.85 -4.29 -8.38
N PRO A 179 -20.96 -5.11 -8.99
CA PRO A 179 -20.31 -4.82 -10.26
C PRO A 179 -21.26 -4.43 -11.39
N ALA A 180 -22.43 -5.06 -11.47
CA ALA A 180 -23.43 -4.82 -12.51
C ALA A 180 -23.96 -3.38 -12.49
N SER A 181 -24.30 -2.86 -11.30
CA SER A 181 -24.80 -1.47 -11.16
C SER A 181 -23.74 -0.44 -11.55
N ALA A 182 -22.48 -0.67 -11.16
CA ALA A 182 -21.38 0.20 -11.55
C ALA A 182 -21.13 0.16 -13.06
N ARG A 183 -21.20 -1.04 -13.70
CA ARG A 183 -21.09 -1.17 -15.16
C ARG A 183 -22.13 -0.33 -15.87
N LEU A 184 -23.40 -0.49 -15.53
CA LEU A 184 -24.50 0.26 -16.17
C LEU A 184 -24.30 1.79 -16.06
N LEU A 185 -23.77 2.25 -14.92
CA LEU A 185 -23.52 3.67 -14.73
C LEU A 185 -22.33 4.16 -15.57
N VAL A 186 -21.23 3.39 -15.65
CA VAL A 186 -20.09 3.71 -16.51
C VAL A 186 -20.49 3.68 -17.98
N GLU A 187 -21.25 2.68 -18.42
CA GLU A 187 -21.77 2.56 -19.79
C GLU A 187 -22.62 3.78 -20.18
N ALA A 188 -23.51 4.23 -19.29
CA ALA A 188 -24.37 5.39 -19.55
C ALA A 188 -23.61 6.73 -19.62
N LYS A 189 -22.48 6.87 -18.90
CA LYS A 189 -21.83 8.16 -18.71
C LYS A 189 -20.47 8.29 -19.40
N ALA A 190 -19.75 7.19 -19.63
CA ALA A 190 -18.38 7.26 -20.13
C ALA A 190 -18.25 7.94 -21.49
N SER A 191 -19.20 7.75 -22.40
CA SER A 191 -19.16 8.34 -23.75
C SER A 191 -19.14 9.89 -23.76
N GLY A 192 -19.75 10.52 -22.75
CA GLY A 192 -19.77 11.97 -22.56
C GLY A 192 -18.52 12.57 -21.96
N GLU A 193 -17.66 11.76 -21.38
CA GLU A 193 -16.49 12.24 -20.66
C GLU A 193 -15.26 12.44 -21.58
N PRO A 194 -14.30 13.31 -21.19
CA PRO A 194 -13.00 13.42 -21.85
C PRO A 194 -12.22 12.10 -21.86
N ALA A 195 -11.34 11.91 -22.84
CA ALA A 195 -10.60 10.63 -23.04
C ALA A 195 -9.86 10.13 -21.79
N GLU A 196 -9.22 11.03 -21.02
CA GLU A 196 -8.49 10.67 -19.80
C GLU A 196 -9.43 10.24 -18.68
N VAL A 197 -10.58 10.91 -18.56
CA VAL A 197 -11.61 10.55 -17.56
C VAL A 197 -12.21 9.19 -17.95
N ARG A 198 -12.56 8.98 -19.24
CA ARG A 198 -13.03 7.68 -19.73
C ARG A 198 -12.03 6.57 -19.42
N LEU A 199 -10.74 6.79 -19.72
CA LEU A 199 -9.70 5.82 -19.42
C LEU A 199 -9.70 5.43 -17.93
N ALA A 200 -9.76 6.43 -17.04
CA ALA A 200 -9.80 6.19 -15.60
C ALA A 200 -11.08 5.45 -15.14
N LEU A 201 -12.23 5.71 -15.78
CA LEU A 201 -13.48 5.00 -15.50
C LEU A 201 -13.41 3.53 -15.96
N ILE A 202 -12.87 3.28 -17.17
CA ILE A 202 -12.70 1.91 -17.69
C ILE A 202 -11.68 1.14 -16.85
N GLU A 203 -10.65 1.81 -16.33
CA GLU A 203 -9.67 1.18 -15.44
C GLU A 203 -10.32 0.61 -14.17
N LEU A 204 -11.37 1.23 -13.64
CA LEU A 204 -12.12 0.72 -12.50
C LEU A 204 -12.84 -0.61 -12.79
N MET A 205 -13.10 -0.94 -14.06
CA MET A 205 -13.70 -2.22 -14.45
C MET A 205 -12.84 -3.42 -14.05
N ARG A 206 -11.55 -3.23 -13.77
CA ARG A 206 -10.67 -4.28 -13.22
C ARG A 206 -11.17 -4.83 -11.87
N LEU A 207 -11.87 -3.99 -11.10
CA LEU A 207 -12.44 -4.37 -9.82
C LEU A 207 -13.71 -5.20 -10.07
N GLY A 208 -13.74 -6.43 -9.59
CA GLY A 208 -14.88 -7.32 -9.80
C GLY A 208 -15.19 -7.58 -11.27
N LEU A 209 -14.15 -7.63 -12.14
CA LEU A 209 -14.29 -7.95 -13.56
C LEU A 209 -14.96 -9.32 -13.73
N ASN A 210 -16.00 -9.39 -14.54
CA ASN A 210 -16.78 -10.60 -14.76
C ASN A 210 -17.26 -10.70 -16.21
N PRO A 211 -17.71 -11.89 -16.70
CA PRO A 211 -18.11 -12.09 -18.08
C PRO A 211 -19.24 -11.15 -18.56
N GLU A 212 -20.10 -10.68 -17.67
CA GLU A 212 -21.16 -9.75 -18.01
C GLU A 212 -20.64 -8.36 -18.44
N ASP A 213 -19.38 -8.02 -18.14
CA ASP A 213 -18.74 -6.79 -18.58
C ASP A 213 -18.33 -6.83 -20.06
N ALA A 214 -18.23 -8.04 -20.66
CA ALA A 214 -17.70 -8.24 -22.01
C ALA A 214 -18.49 -7.47 -23.10
N PRO A 215 -19.82 -7.41 -23.12
CA PRO A 215 -20.54 -6.64 -24.14
C PRO A 215 -20.19 -5.15 -24.15
N PHE A 216 -20.11 -4.55 -22.96
CA PHE A 216 -19.70 -3.13 -22.82
C PHE A 216 -18.24 -2.93 -23.27
N LEU A 217 -17.32 -3.78 -22.83
CA LEU A 217 -15.90 -3.69 -23.22
C LEU A 217 -15.71 -3.87 -24.73
N LYS A 218 -16.48 -4.77 -25.39
CA LYS A 218 -16.51 -4.93 -26.86
C LYS A 218 -16.97 -3.66 -27.58
N SER A 219 -17.94 -2.95 -27.03
CA SER A 219 -18.42 -1.68 -27.62
C SER A 219 -17.33 -0.60 -27.66
N LEU A 220 -16.35 -0.66 -26.76
CA LEU A 220 -15.23 0.29 -26.69
C LEU A 220 -14.17 0.06 -27.79
N SER A 221 -14.26 -1.02 -28.58
CA SER A 221 -13.38 -1.23 -29.74
C SER A 221 -13.44 -0.10 -30.75
N ALA A 222 -14.56 0.61 -30.83
CA ALA A 222 -14.77 1.77 -31.67
C ALA A 222 -14.48 3.12 -30.99
N ASP A 223 -13.96 3.13 -29.75
CA ASP A 223 -13.62 4.38 -29.05
C ASP A 223 -12.55 5.16 -29.81
N ARG A 224 -12.73 6.50 -29.86
CA ARG A 224 -11.78 7.41 -30.52
C ARG A 224 -10.37 7.42 -29.88
N SER A 225 -10.26 7.06 -28.59
CA SER A 225 -9.00 6.99 -27.86
C SER A 225 -8.35 5.62 -28.03
N GLY A 226 -7.15 5.55 -28.58
CA GLY A 226 -6.35 4.32 -28.68
C GLY A 226 -6.10 3.67 -27.34
N LYS A 227 -5.83 4.48 -26.29
CA LYS A 227 -5.60 3.98 -24.92
C LYS A 227 -6.85 3.31 -24.32
N VAL A 228 -8.04 3.84 -24.60
CA VAL A 228 -9.30 3.22 -24.15
C VAL A 228 -9.52 1.89 -24.86
N ARG A 229 -9.32 1.84 -26.20
CA ARG A 229 -9.42 0.60 -26.97
C ARG A 229 -8.46 -0.48 -26.47
N GLU A 230 -7.21 -0.10 -26.24
CA GLU A 230 -6.16 -1.00 -25.72
C GLU A 230 -6.52 -1.55 -24.32
N LEU A 231 -6.96 -0.69 -23.41
CA LEU A 231 -7.37 -1.12 -22.07
C LEU A 231 -8.58 -2.05 -22.12
N ALA A 232 -9.58 -1.74 -22.95
CA ALA A 232 -10.76 -2.59 -23.15
C ALA A 232 -10.35 -3.97 -23.71
N GLY A 233 -9.43 -4.00 -24.68
CA GLY A 233 -8.87 -5.23 -25.23
C GLY A 233 -8.18 -6.10 -24.18
N ARG A 234 -7.37 -5.48 -23.29
CA ARG A 234 -6.73 -6.19 -22.17
C ARG A 234 -7.74 -6.77 -21.19
N LEU A 235 -8.81 -6.03 -20.88
CA LEU A 235 -9.86 -6.52 -19.98
C LEU A 235 -10.64 -7.66 -20.62
N LEU A 236 -10.92 -7.60 -21.92
CA LEU A 236 -11.54 -8.69 -22.67
C LEU A 236 -10.65 -9.94 -22.72
N ALA A 237 -9.33 -9.77 -22.94
CA ALA A 237 -8.38 -10.87 -22.89
C ALA A 237 -8.40 -11.58 -21.54
N ARG A 238 -8.47 -10.84 -20.42
CA ARG A 238 -8.61 -11.41 -19.08
C ARG A 238 -9.87 -12.26 -18.88
N LEU A 239 -10.95 -11.93 -19.60
CA LEU A 239 -12.20 -12.68 -19.58
C LEU A 239 -12.18 -13.89 -20.54
N GLY A 240 -11.11 -14.07 -21.30
CA GLY A 240 -11.06 -15.07 -22.38
C GLY A 240 -11.89 -14.66 -23.61
N GLU A 241 -12.37 -13.41 -23.66
CA GLU A 241 -13.23 -12.83 -24.70
C GLU A 241 -12.38 -11.96 -25.65
N HIS A 242 -11.33 -12.52 -26.20
CA HIS A 242 -10.52 -11.81 -27.17
C HIS A 242 -11.08 -12.00 -28.57
N GLY A 243 -11.43 -10.92 -29.22
CA GLY A 243 -11.55 -10.91 -30.67
C GLY A 243 -10.13 -11.13 -31.22
N ARG A 244 -9.97 -12.09 -32.13
CA ARG A 244 -8.70 -12.23 -32.85
C ARG A 244 -8.23 -10.86 -33.29
N SER A 245 -7.19 -10.34 -32.63
CA SER A 245 -6.48 -9.17 -33.12
C SER A 245 -5.67 -9.65 -34.31
N ASN A 246 -6.28 -9.53 -35.48
CA ASN A 246 -5.62 -9.44 -36.77
C ASN A 246 -5.03 -10.66 -37.46
N ASP A 247 -5.54 -10.82 -38.60
CA ASP A 247 -4.89 -11.15 -39.87
C ASP A 247 -3.43 -10.67 -39.93
N GLY A 248 -2.47 -11.52 -39.60
CA GLY A 248 -1.04 -11.47 -39.89
C GLY A 248 -0.46 -10.31 -40.73
N GLY A 249 -0.83 -9.08 -40.40
CA GLY A 249 -0.30 -7.90 -41.06
C GLY A 249 1.18 -7.66 -40.71
N PRO A 250 1.92 -6.88 -41.51
CA PRO A 250 3.33 -6.61 -41.26
C PRO A 250 3.66 -5.93 -39.94
N ASP A 251 2.66 -5.39 -39.22
CA ASP A 251 2.80 -4.67 -37.96
C ASP A 251 2.19 -5.44 -36.76
N ASP A 252 2.27 -6.76 -36.75
CA ASP A 252 1.74 -7.57 -35.66
C ASP A 252 2.71 -7.63 -34.46
N PRO A 253 2.37 -6.97 -33.32
CA PRO A 253 3.24 -6.91 -32.14
C PRO A 253 3.54 -8.31 -31.56
N ALA A 254 2.59 -9.27 -31.65
CA ALA A 254 2.79 -10.61 -31.13
C ALA A 254 3.80 -11.41 -31.95
N ALA A 255 3.79 -11.25 -33.29
CA ALA A 255 4.79 -11.86 -34.16
C ALA A 255 6.19 -11.25 -33.94
N GLU A 256 6.27 -9.93 -33.78
CA GLU A 256 7.54 -9.26 -33.47
C GLU A 256 8.06 -9.68 -32.08
N LEU A 257 7.19 -9.75 -31.07
CA LEU A 257 7.58 -10.20 -29.72
C LEU A 257 8.04 -11.66 -29.73
N ALA A 258 7.39 -12.51 -30.50
CA ALA A 258 7.78 -13.92 -30.62
C ALA A 258 9.22 -14.09 -31.18
N ALA A 259 9.70 -13.15 -32.01
CA ALA A 259 11.09 -13.16 -32.48
C ALA A 259 12.13 -12.91 -31.37
N PHE A 260 11.72 -12.34 -30.23
CA PHE A 260 12.55 -12.19 -29.03
C PHE A 260 12.48 -13.39 -28.07
N ILE A 261 11.83 -14.49 -28.49
CA ILE A 261 11.66 -15.70 -27.68
C ILE A 261 12.13 -16.89 -28.50
N SER A 262 13.01 -17.69 -27.94
CA SER A 262 13.51 -18.91 -28.56
C SER A 262 12.70 -20.11 -28.07
N GLU A 263 12.18 -20.93 -29.00
CA GLU A 263 11.55 -22.19 -28.66
C GLU A 263 12.60 -23.31 -28.67
N GLY A 264 12.69 -24.04 -27.57
CA GLY A 264 13.47 -25.25 -27.39
C GLY A 264 12.56 -26.44 -27.08
N LYS A 265 13.11 -27.65 -27.11
CA LYS A 265 12.43 -28.87 -26.68
C LYS A 265 13.24 -29.56 -25.60
N SER A 266 12.61 -29.91 -24.48
CA SER A 266 13.21 -30.68 -23.40
C SER A 266 12.49 -32.01 -23.20
N GLY A 267 13.25 -33.01 -22.76
CA GLY A 267 12.75 -34.36 -22.42
C GLY A 267 13.04 -35.40 -23.49
N PHE A 268 13.46 -36.62 -23.05
CA PHE A 268 13.80 -37.74 -23.92
C PHE A 268 12.57 -38.49 -24.43
N ILE A 269 11.52 -38.65 -23.61
CA ILE A 269 10.35 -39.46 -23.92
C ILE A 269 9.12 -38.60 -24.25
N ARG A 270 8.92 -37.51 -23.52
CA ARG A 270 7.90 -36.49 -23.80
C ARG A 270 8.57 -35.16 -24.05
N ARG A 271 8.68 -34.79 -25.33
CA ARG A 271 9.22 -33.49 -25.74
C ARG A 271 8.25 -32.38 -25.30
N ARG A 272 8.64 -31.58 -24.31
CA ARG A 272 7.91 -30.39 -23.89
C ARG A 272 8.58 -29.18 -24.51
N SER A 273 7.81 -28.23 -25.03
CA SER A 273 8.33 -26.94 -25.45
C SER A 273 8.89 -26.20 -24.24
N ILE A 274 9.99 -25.48 -24.45
CA ILE A 274 10.59 -24.55 -23.50
C ILE A 274 10.76 -23.22 -24.21
N TYR A 275 10.25 -22.15 -23.61
CA TYR A 275 10.39 -20.80 -24.12
C TYR A 275 11.44 -20.02 -23.33
N THR A 276 12.44 -19.54 -24.02
CA THR A 276 13.58 -18.84 -23.42
C THR A 276 13.71 -17.45 -24.05
N PRO A 277 13.86 -16.38 -23.26
CA PRO A 277 14.16 -15.05 -23.79
C PRO A 277 15.42 -15.06 -24.65
N ALA A 278 15.35 -14.51 -25.87
CA ALA A 278 16.50 -14.39 -26.74
C ALA A 278 17.52 -13.39 -26.17
N LYS A 279 18.82 -13.67 -26.38
CA LYS A 279 19.90 -12.75 -26.00
C LYS A 279 19.81 -11.47 -26.83
N LEU A 280 19.74 -10.32 -26.19
CA LEU A 280 19.69 -9.02 -26.83
C LEU A 280 21.09 -8.54 -27.20
N LYS A 281 21.20 -7.85 -28.34
CA LYS A 281 22.47 -7.34 -28.86
C LYS A 281 22.65 -5.84 -28.64
N SER A 282 21.58 -5.12 -28.26
CA SER A 282 21.64 -3.67 -28.09
C SER A 282 20.57 -3.14 -27.13
N PRO A 283 20.78 -1.98 -26.48
CA PRO A 283 19.78 -1.30 -25.68
C PRO A 283 18.48 -0.96 -26.44
N ALA A 284 18.60 -0.73 -27.76
CA ALA A 284 17.42 -0.47 -28.60
C ALA A 284 16.50 -1.71 -28.69
N GLN A 285 17.07 -2.91 -28.79
CA GLN A 285 16.31 -4.16 -28.75
C GLN A 285 15.67 -4.39 -27.39
N GLU A 286 16.36 -4.04 -26.31
CA GLU A 286 15.80 -4.15 -24.95
C GLU A 286 14.59 -3.24 -24.78
N LYS A 287 14.71 -1.98 -25.21
CA LYS A 287 13.60 -1.03 -25.19
C LYS A 287 12.42 -1.51 -26.05
N ARG A 288 12.70 -1.98 -27.28
CA ARG A 288 11.67 -2.48 -28.19
C ARG A 288 10.95 -3.71 -27.62
N ARG A 289 11.70 -4.67 -27.06
CA ARG A 289 11.12 -5.84 -26.39
C ARG A 289 10.21 -5.42 -25.23
N ALA A 290 10.62 -4.44 -24.41
CA ALA A 290 9.81 -3.94 -23.31
C ALA A 290 8.50 -3.31 -23.81
N GLU A 291 8.55 -2.47 -24.83
CA GLU A 291 7.37 -1.87 -25.47
C GLU A 291 6.41 -2.93 -26.01
N LEU A 292 6.93 -3.99 -26.62
CA LEU A 292 6.12 -5.09 -27.15
C LEU A 292 5.42 -5.88 -26.02
N PHE A 293 6.11 -6.16 -24.90
CA PHE A 293 5.48 -6.78 -23.73
C PHE A 293 4.38 -5.90 -23.10
N GLU A 294 4.49 -4.57 -23.23
CA GLU A 294 3.47 -3.65 -22.71
C GLU A 294 2.26 -3.53 -23.64
N THR A 295 2.43 -3.73 -24.93
CA THR A 295 1.37 -3.53 -25.94
C THR A 295 0.67 -4.82 -26.36
N CYS A 296 1.36 -5.95 -26.31
CA CYS A 296 0.83 -7.26 -26.70
C CYS A 296 0.02 -7.89 -25.55
N ASN A 297 -1.02 -8.67 -25.89
CA ASN A 297 -1.72 -9.49 -24.91
C ASN A 297 -1.07 -10.87 -24.81
N LEU A 298 -1.18 -11.51 -23.64
CA LEU A 298 -0.62 -12.84 -23.40
C LEU A 298 -1.21 -13.89 -24.33
N VAL A 299 -2.49 -13.81 -24.60
CA VAL A 299 -3.19 -14.78 -25.46
C VAL A 299 -2.66 -14.71 -26.90
N ASP A 300 -2.47 -13.50 -27.46
CA ASP A 300 -1.96 -13.31 -28.81
C ASP A 300 -0.54 -13.87 -28.93
N LEU A 301 0.29 -13.68 -27.90
CA LEU A 301 1.62 -14.26 -27.82
C LEU A 301 1.61 -15.78 -27.73
N ALA A 302 0.78 -16.36 -26.86
CA ALA A 302 0.68 -17.81 -26.68
C ALA A 302 0.20 -18.51 -27.97
N GLU A 303 -0.76 -17.94 -28.68
CA GLU A 303 -1.27 -18.44 -29.97
C GLU A 303 -0.18 -18.51 -31.04
N ARG A 304 0.82 -17.58 -31.04
CA ARG A 304 1.97 -17.64 -31.96
C ARG A 304 2.85 -18.87 -31.77
N PHE A 305 2.84 -19.43 -30.58
CA PHE A 305 3.52 -20.69 -30.25
C PHE A 305 2.60 -21.92 -30.29
N GLY A 306 1.34 -21.76 -30.72
CA GLY A 306 0.35 -22.82 -30.75
C GLY A 306 -0.01 -23.35 -29.37
N ALA A 307 0.11 -22.52 -28.32
CA ALA A 307 -0.11 -22.87 -26.93
C ALA A 307 -1.27 -22.07 -26.32
N THR A 308 -1.91 -22.63 -25.30
CA THR A 308 -2.76 -21.85 -24.41
C THR A 308 -1.91 -21.00 -23.47
N GLU A 309 -2.49 -19.95 -22.88
CA GLU A 309 -1.77 -19.10 -21.93
C GLU A 309 -1.11 -19.89 -20.78
N PRO A 310 -1.82 -20.83 -20.07
CA PRO A 310 -1.20 -21.65 -19.04
C PRO A 310 -0.06 -22.53 -19.55
N GLU A 311 -0.20 -23.13 -20.75
CA GLU A 311 0.86 -23.94 -21.37
C GLU A 311 2.09 -23.10 -21.72
N PHE A 312 1.88 -21.89 -22.26
CA PHE A 312 2.97 -20.96 -22.58
C PHE A 312 3.73 -20.57 -21.31
N ILE A 313 3.02 -20.18 -20.25
CA ILE A 313 3.63 -19.83 -18.96
C ILE A 313 4.35 -21.03 -18.32
N GLY A 314 3.75 -22.23 -18.38
CA GLY A 314 4.37 -23.47 -17.89
C GLY A 314 5.62 -23.91 -18.65
N ALA A 315 5.78 -23.46 -19.88
CA ALA A 315 6.96 -23.69 -20.71
C ALA A 315 8.00 -22.55 -20.64
N TRP A 316 7.70 -21.44 -19.97
CA TRP A 316 8.63 -20.32 -19.82
C TRP A 316 9.77 -20.66 -18.88
N GLN A 317 11.01 -20.42 -19.31
CA GLN A 317 12.21 -20.69 -18.53
C GLN A 317 12.54 -19.49 -17.61
N PHE A 318 11.98 -19.48 -16.41
CA PHE A 318 12.27 -18.46 -15.42
C PHE A 318 13.74 -18.48 -15.00
N GLY A 319 14.30 -17.29 -14.76
CA GLY A 319 15.69 -17.11 -14.32
C GLY A 319 16.70 -16.99 -15.46
N ALA A 320 16.31 -17.21 -16.73
CA ALA A 320 17.18 -17.02 -17.88
C ALA A 320 17.47 -15.52 -18.15
N ASP A 321 16.48 -14.67 -17.99
CA ASP A 321 16.58 -13.20 -18.12
C ASP A 321 15.61 -12.53 -17.13
N ASN A 322 16.12 -11.96 -16.05
CA ASN A 322 15.30 -11.33 -15.02
C ASN A 322 14.41 -10.19 -15.55
N ASN A 323 14.87 -9.42 -16.54
CA ASN A 323 14.07 -8.33 -17.12
C ASN A 323 12.90 -8.90 -17.94
N ALA A 324 13.15 -9.92 -18.75
CA ALA A 324 12.07 -10.60 -19.48
C ALA A 324 11.07 -11.27 -18.53
N ASP A 325 11.55 -11.83 -17.44
CA ASP A 325 10.71 -12.44 -16.41
C ASP A 325 9.76 -11.42 -15.74
N ILE A 326 10.25 -10.23 -15.46
CA ILE A 326 9.41 -9.13 -14.94
C ILE A 326 8.39 -8.68 -16.00
N LEU A 327 8.81 -8.57 -17.25
CA LEU A 327 7.95 -8.14 -18.35
C LEU A 327 6.82 -9.14 -18.61
N ILE A 328 7.11 -10.45 -18.64
CA ILE A 328 6.08 -11.48 -18.79
C ILE A 328 5.12 -11.48 -17.59
N ALA A 329 5.62 -11.27 -16.37
CA ALA A 329 4.74 -11.17 -15.19
C ALA A 329 3.80 -9.97 -15.25
N ARG A 330 4.27 -8.83 -15.77
CA ARG A 330 3.42 -7.64 -16.03
C ARG A 330 2.37 -7.93 -17.09
N MET A 331 2.74 -8.59 -18.18
CA MET A 331 1.83 -8.98 -19.25
C MET A 331 0.73 -9.92 -18.70
N VAL A 332 1.12 -10.97 -17.95
CA VAL A 332 0.18 -11.89 -17.29
C VAL A 332 -0.77 -11.14 -16.34
N ALA A 333 -0.24 -10.21 -15.56
CA ALA A 333 -1.07 -9.41 -14.66
C ALA A 333 -2.05 -8.48 -15.40
N ALA A 334 -1.64 -7.93 -16.55
CA ALA A 334 -2.41 -6.95 -17.33
C ALA A 334 -3.48 -7.60 -18.19
N SER A 335 -3.16 -8.66 -18.94
CA SER A 335 -4.01 -9.25 -19.97
C SER A 335 -4.28 -10.76 -19.81
N GLY A 336 -3.47 -11.48 -19.02
CA GLY A 336 -3.64 -12.92 -18.84
C GLY A 336 -4.95 -13.30 -18.16
N SER A 337 -5.53 -14.43 -18.53
CA SER A 337 -6.67 -15.02 -17.84
C SER A 337 -6.37 -15.35 -16.37
N ASP A 338 -7.38 -15.53 -15.55
CA ASP A 338 -7.18 -15.93 -14.15
C ASP A 338 -6.52 -17.32 -14.04
N ALA A 339 -6.71 -18.17 -15.03
CA ALA A 339 -6.00 -19.45 -15.15
C ALA A 339 -4.50 -19.24 -15.38
N ALA A 340 -4.10 -18.32 -16.25
CA ALA A 340 -2.71 -17.99 -16.52
C ALA A 340 -2.03 -17.37 -15.28
N VAL A 341 -2.70 -16.44 -14.60
CA VAL A 341 -2.21 -15.83 -13.34
C VAL A 341 -2.00 -16.89 -12.26
N THR A 342 -2.96 -17.79 -12.11
CA THR A 342 -2.90 -18.91 -11.16
C THR A 342 -1.73 -19.84 -11.49
N HIS A 343 -1.61 -20.23 -12.76
CA HIS A 343 -0.55 -21.13 -13.23
C HIS A 343 0.84 -20.51 -13.03
N MET A 344 1.00 -19.21 -13.33
CA MET A 344 2.25 -18.52 -13.08
C MET A 344 2.60 -18.47 -11.59
N ALA A 345 1.64 -18.18 -10.72
CA ALA A 345 1.87 -18.18 -9.27
C ALA A 345 2.30 -19.57 -8.77
N ASP A 346 1.66 -20.64 -9.26
CA ASP A 346 1.98 -22.03 -8.90
C ASP A 346 3.37 -22.45 -9.45
N ALA A 347 3.72 -22.05 -10.68
CA ALA A 347 5.04 -22.29 -11.28
C ALA A 347 6.17 -21.60 -10.49
N LEU A 348 5.97 -20.36 -10.05
CA LEU A 348 6.94 -19.63 -9.22
C LEU A 348 7.19 -20.29 -7.86
N VAL A 349 6.20 -21.03 -7.33
CA VAL A 349 6.36 -21.80 -6.09
C VAL A 349 7.18 -23.06 -6.33
N THR A 350 7.03 -23.70 -7.50
CA THR A 350 7.62 -25.02 -7.80
C THR A 350 9.08 -24.92 -8.28
N ASP A 351 9.39 -23.96 -9.12
CA ASP A 351 10.67 -23.89 -9.82
C ASP A 351 11.79 -23.17 -9.03
N GLY A 352 11.54 -22.74 -7.79
CA GLY A 352 12.54 -22.06 -6.97
C GLY A 352 13.04 -20.75 -7.57
N GLY A 353 12.27 -20.16 -8.52
CA GLY A 353 12.58 -18.87 -9.15
C GLY A 353 12.73 -17.73 -8.14
N LYS A 354 12.87 -16.52 -8.61
CA LYS A 354 12.92 -15.32 -7.76
C LYS A 354 11.50 -14.73 -7.61
N PRO A 355 10.59 -15.42 -6.89
CA PRO A 355 9.15 -15.08 -6.83
C PRO A 355 8.89 -13.65 -6.39
N ALA A 356 9.82 -13.10 -5.66
CA ALA A 356 9.78 -11.76 -5.16
C ALA A 356 9.70 -10.68 -6.24
N LEU A 357 10.35 -10.88 -7.35
CA LEU A 357 10.34 -9.93 -8.47
C LEU A 357 8.95 -9.85 -9.12
N PHE A 358 8.12 -10.88 -8.95
CA PHE A 358 6.84 -11.02 -9.65
C PHE A 358 5.63 -10.78 -8.75
N VAL A 359 5.78 -10.97 -7.43
CA VAL A 359 4.69 -10.82 -6.46
C VAL A 359 4.00 -9.48 -6.58
N LEU A 360 4.74 -8.39 -6.76
CA LEU A 360 4.20 -7.04 -6.92
C LEU A 360 3.17 -6.93 -8.05
N HIS A 361 3.39 -7.66 -9.15
CA HIS A 361 2.53 -7.59 -10.32
C HIS A 361 1.34 -8.52 -10.20
N LEU A 362 1.53 -9.73 -9.65
CA LEU A 362 0.50 -10.76 -9.56
C LEU A 362 -0.43 -10.59 -8.35
N THR A 363 0.08 -10.03 -7.23
CA THR A 363 -0.65 -9.92 -5.97
C THR A 363 -2.07 -9.36 -6.09
N PRO A 364 -2.36 -8.30 -6.89
CA PRO A 364 -3.72 -7.76 -7.00
C PRO A 364 -4.75 -8.74 -7.56
N ARG A 365 -4.29 -9.79 -8.26
CA ARG A 365 -5.16 -10.79 -8.93
C ARG A 365 -5.19 -12.16 -8.26
N LEU A 366 -4.37 -12.38 -7.23
CA LEU A 366 -4.30 -13.65 -6.51
C LEU A 366 -5.31 -13.71 -5.37
N ASP A 367 -5.84 -14.89 -5.11
CA ASP A 367 -6.59 -15.18 -3.89
C ASP A 367 -5.69 -15.15 -2.63
N SER A 368 -6.30 -14.98 -1.45
CA SER A 368 -5.56 -14.88 -0.18
C SER A 368 -4.69 -16.10 0.11
N ARG A 369 -5.11 -17.31 -0.30
CA ARG A 369 -4.35 -18.54 -0.09
C ARG A 369 -3.04 -18.52 -0.88
N ARG A 370 -3.09 -18.19 -2.18
CA ARG A 370 -1.90 -18.10 -3.03
C ARG A 370 -0.98 -16.98 -2.60
N LYS A 371 -1.52 -15.82 -2.23
CA LYS A 371 -0.73 -14.72 -1.66
C LYS A 371 0.06 -15.19 -0.44
N ARG A 372 -0.59 -15.85 0.53
CA ARG A 372 0.08 -16.39 1.72
C ARG A 372 1.16 -17.41 1.36
N THR A 373 0.90 -18.30 0.41
CA THR A 373 1.90 -19.28 -0.06
C THR A 373 3.13 -18.61 -0.65
N LEU A 374 2.95 -17.59 -1.50
CA LEU A 374 4.06 -16.84 -2.08
C LEU A 374 4.85 -16.06 -1.01
N VAL A 375 4.17 -15.45 -0.06
CA VAL A 375 4.84 -14.75 1.06
C VAL A 375 5.69 -15.72 1.89
N ARG A 376 5.15 -16.91 2.24
CA ARG A 376 5.93 -17.95 2.94
C ARG A 376 7.18 -18.34 2.17
N LEU A 377 7.02 -18.57 0.86
CA LEU A 377 8.14 -18.94 -0.01
C LEU A 377 9.22 -17.84 -0.02
N ILE A 378 8.81 -16.59 -0.14
CA ILE A 378 9.71 -15.43 -0.14
C ILE A 378 10.46 -15.32 1.17
N LEU A 379 9.75 -15.37 2.30
CA LEU A 379 10.37 -15.28 3.62
C LEU A 379 11.33 -16.46 3.89
N LYS A 380 11.04 -17.63 3.30
CA LYS A 380 11.88 -18.82 3.43
C LYS A 380 13.13 -18.76 2.55
N GLN A 381 13.02 -18.28 1.32
CA GLN A 381 14.06 -18.41 0.29
C GLN A 381 14.80 -17.13 -0.03
N ALA A 382 14.29 -15.97 0.32
CA ALA A 382 14.84 -14.71 -0.09
C ALA A 382 15.34 -13.87 1.08
N ASN A 383 16.44 -13.18 0.78
CA ASN A 383 17.10 -12.22 1.66
C ASN A 383 16.42 -10.85 1.45
N TYR A 384 15.32 -10.55 2.18
CA TYR A 384 14.41 -9.50 1.76
C TYR A 384 14.62 -8.17 2.42
N LEU A 385 14.88 -7.14 1.59
CA LEU A 385 14.95 -5.74 1.97
C LEU A 385 13.70 -4.93 1.59
N ASN A 386 12.77 -5.49 0.75
CA ASN A 386 11.55 -4.83 0.30
C ASN A 386 10.28 -5.62 0.69
N ALA A 387 10.25 -6.11 1.92
CA ALA A 387 9.15 -6.91 2.43
C ALA A 387 7.82 -6.14 2.54
N ILE A 388 7.84 -4.81 2.51
CA ILE A 388 6.66 -3.96 2.72
C ILE A 388 5.55 -4.25 1.71
N ASN A 389 5.91 -4.61 0.49
CA ASN A 389 4.95 -4.93 -0.56
C ASN A 389 4.30 -6.30 -0.38
N LEU A 390 4.89 -7.18 0.43
CA LEU A 390 4.34 -8.50 0.71
C LEU A 390 3.04 -8.47 1.50
N ALA A 391 2.77 -7.38 2.22
CA ALA A 391 1.55 -7.21 3.01
C ALA A 391 0.38 -6.62 2.20
N GLU A 392 0.59 -6.23 0.92
CA GLU A 392 -0.47 -5.62 0.12
C GLU A 392 -1.59 -6.61 -0.23
N GLY A 393 -2.81 -6.23 0.13
CA GLY A 393 -4.01 -7.02 -0.14
C GLY A 393 -4.01 -8.40 0.54
N ILE A 394 -3.31 -8.54 1.67
CA ILE A 394 -3.28 -9.75 2.51
C ILE A 394 -3.80 -9.39 3.89
N ASP A 395 -4.55 -10.32 4.49
CA ASP A 395 -5.06 -10.16 5.84
C ASP A 395 -3.93 -10.15 6.88
N ALA A 396 -4.16 -9.47 8.01
CA ALA A 396 -3.25 -9.45 9.13
C ALA A 396 -3.28 -10.76 9.94
N GLY A 397 -2.20 -11.06 10.65
CA GLY A 397 -2.24 -11.98 11.78
C GLY A 397 -2.38 -13.47 11.47
N TRP A 398 -1.78 -13.94 10.37
CA TRP A 398 -1.83 -15.36 9.96
C TRP A 398 -0.47 -16.05 9.89
N LEU A 399 0.65 -15.31 9.90
CA LEU A 399 2.00 -15.87 9.72
C LEU A 399 2.46 -16.51 11.04
N GLU A 400 2.71 -17.81 10.98
CA GLU A 400 3.12 -18.59 12.12
C GLU A 400 4.65 -18.61 12.28
N TRP A 401 5.12 -18.95 13.48
CA TRP A 401 6.55 -19.00 13.78
C TRP A 401 7.32 -19.97 12.88
N ASP A 402 6.75 -21.12 12.57
CA ASP A 402 7.39 -22.14 11.73
C ASP A 402 7.58 -21.66 10.28
N ASP A 403 6.77 -20.70 9.82
CA ASP A 403 6.93 -20.06 8.52
C ASP A 403 8.18 -19.16 8.43
N LEU A 404 8.68 -18.69 9.60
CA LEU A 404 9.82 -17.77 9.73
C LEU A 404 11.10 -18.43 10.24
N SER A 405 10.98 -19.36 11.17
CA SER A 405 12.09 -19.84 12.04
C SER A 405 13.30 -20.37 11.27
N ASN A 406 13.07 -21.03 10.13
CA ASN A 406 14.08 -21.61 9.27
C ASN A 406 14.30 -20.84 7.96
N GLY A 407 13.76 -19.59 7.87
CA GLY A 407 13.80 -18.80 6.65
C GLY A 407 15.04 -17.92 6.53
N LEU A 408 15.46 -17.65 5.29
CA LEU A 408 16.55 -16.71 5.00
C LEU A 408 16.22 -15.29 5.45
N ALA A 409 14.95 -14.91 5.48
CA ALA A 409 14.52 -13.59 5.94
C ALA A 409 14.84 -13.38 7.43
N LEU A 410 14.62 -14.37 8.29
CA LEU A 410 14.99 -14.29 9.72
C LEU A 410 16.50 -14.27 9.91
N ALA A 411 17.24 -15.09 9.16
CA ALA A 411 18.70 -15.10 9.21
C ALA A 411 19.30 -13.75 8.78
N ALA A 412 18.75 -13.15 7.70
CA ALA A 412 19.14 -11.83 7.24
C ALA A 412 18.83 -10.74 8.27
N LEU A 413 17.65 -10.81 8.90
CA LEU A 413 17.23 -9.87 9.93
C LEU A 413 18.18 -9.91 11.15
N ARG A 414 18.51 -11.11 11.65
CA ARG A 414 19.50 -11.27 12.74
C ARG A 414 20.86 -10.69 12.36
N SER A 415 21.32 -10.95 11.14
CA SER A 415 22.58 -10.42 10.61
C SER A 415 22.57 -8.89 10.49
N ALA A 416 21.48 -8.31 10.03
CA ALA A 416 21.33 -6.85 9.89
C ALA A 416 21.33 -6.15 11.25
N VAL A 417 20.66 -6.73 12.25
CA VAL A 417 20.65 -6.23 13.64
C VAL A 417 22.05 -6.27 14.24
N ALA A 418 22.80 -7.37 14.03
CA ALA A 418 24.13 -7.54 14.61
C ALA A 418 25.20 -6.62 13.98
N ARG A 419 25.08 -6.22 12.72
CA ARG A 419 26.13 -5.50 11.96
C ARG A 419 26.07 -3.99 12.06
N ASN A 420 25.29 -3.34 12.73
CA ASN A 420 25.26 -1.86 12.92
C ASN A 420 25.40 -1.01 11.63
N ASP A 421 24.90 -1.50 10.49
CA ASP A 421 24.90 -0.84 9.19
C ASP A 421 23.54 -0.14 8.95
N ASP A 422 23.55 1.16 8.68
CA ASP A 422 22.33 1.97 8.52
C ASP A 422 21.46 1.55 7.31
N ALA A 423 22.05 1.07 6.23
CA ALA A 423 21.29 0.59 5.07
C ALA A 423 20.60 -0.75 5.37
N MET A 424 21.33 -1.66 6.03
CA MET A 424 20.79 -2.95 6.47
C MET A 424 19.74 -2.77 7.58
N ARG A 425 19.90 -1.78 8.45
CA ARG A 425 18.91 -1.43 9.49
C ARG A 425 17.60 -0.96 8.89
N ARG A 426 17.61 -0.07 7.89
CA ARG A 426 16.37 0.36 7.22
C ARG A 426 15.63 -0.81 6.58
N GLY A 427 16.34 -1.73 5.94
CA GLY A 427 15.74 -2.95 5.42
C GLY A 427 15.17 -3.86 6.51
N ALA A 428 15.85 -3.96 7.66
CA ALA A 428 15.37 -4.68 8.82
C ALA A 428 14.09 -4.06 9.41
N ASP A 429 14.01 -2.73 9.48
CA ASP A 429 12.82 -2.03 9.97
C ASP A 429 11.61 -2.30 9.09
N ASP A 430 11.76 -2.29 7.77
CA ASP A 430 10.69 -2.62 6.81
C ASP A 430 10.22 -4.08 6.94
N ILE A 431 11.16 -5.01 7.14
CA ILE A 431 10.84 -6.44 7.39
C ILE A 431 10.08 -6.59 8.71
N LEU A 432 10.55 -5.97 9.79
CA LEU A 432 9.93 -6.05 11.11
C LEU A 432 8.51 -5.48 11.11
N GLU A 433 8.29 -4.36 10.44
CA GLU A 433 6.96 -3.77 10.29
C GLU A 433 6.03 -4.71 9.51
N THR A 434 6.50 -5.25 8.38
CA THR A 434 5.72 -6.16 7.54
C THR A 434 5.36 -7.45 8.27
N ILE A 435 6.34 -8.08 8.92
CA ILE A 435 6.09 -9.29 9.71
C ILE A 435 5.20 -8.95 10.91
N GLY A 436 5.38 -7.79 11.54
CA GLY A 436 4.53 -7.33 12.64
C GLY A 436 3.06 -7.24 12.28
N PHE A 437 2.74 -6.89 11.03
CA PHE A 437 1.39 -6.91 10.50
C PHE A 437 0.89 -8.33 10.17
N LEU A 438 1.72 -9.15 9.52
CA LEU A 438 1.35 -10.48 9.04
C LEU A 438 1.32 -11.54 10.15
N ALA A 439 2.15 -11.41 11.18
CA ALA A 439 2.36 -12.40 12.23
C ALA A 439 1.14 -12.62 13.12
N THR A 440 0.98 -13.86 13.59
CA THR A 440 0.16 -14.10 14.78
C THR A 440 0.79 -13.40 15.99
N ALA A 441 0.04 -13.17 17.05
CA ALA A 441 0.58 -12.49 18.23
C ALA A 441 1.69 -13.29 18.92
N THR A 442 1.58 -14.61 18.92
CA THR A 442 2.63 -15.51 19.44
C THR A 442 3.91 -15.42 18.62
N THR A 443 3.78 -15.37 17.29
CA THR A 443 4.91 -15.16 16.38
C THR A 443 5.54 -13.78 16.59
N ALA A 444 4.73 -12.74 16.74
CA ALA A 444 5.22 -11.39 17.02
C ALA A 444 6.03 -11.32 18.33
N ALA A 445 5.55 -11.95 19.41
CA ALA A 445 6.26 -12.02 20.68
C ALA A 445 7.61 -12.74 20.54
N LYS A 446 7.61 -13.93 19.93
CA LYS A 446 8.85 -14.69 19.68
C LYS A 446 9.86 -13.92 18.82
N LEU A 447 9.40 -13.21 17.81
CA LEU A 447 10.29 -12.41 16.95
C LEU A 447 10.92 -11.24 17.71
N ILE A 448 10.18 -10.61 18.62
CA ILE A 448 10.76 -9.58 19.51
C ILE A 448 11.92 -10.17 20.33
N ASP A 449 11.70 -11.32 20.97
CA ASP A 449 12.72 -11.97 21.79
C ASP A 449 13.97 -12.30 20.95
N GLU A 450 13.78 -12.82 19.74
CA GLU A 450 14.86 -13.16 18.81
C GLU A 450 15.72 -11.96 18.38
N VAL A 451 15.08 -10.85 18.01
CA VAL A 451 15.83 -9.68 17.53
C VAL A 451 16.45 -8.90 18.68
N VAL A 452 15.87 -8.95 19.88
CA VAL A 452 16.47 -8.39 21.10
C VAL A 452 17.68 -9.22 21.49
N ALA A 453 17.61 -10.55 21.45
CA ALA A 453 18.75 -11.42 21.67
C ALA A 453 19.88 -11.22 20.64
N ALA A 454 19.53 -10.82 19.41
CA ALA A 454 20.50 -10.45 18.37
C ALA A 454 21.13 -9.06 18.55
N GLY A 455 20.72 -8.28 19.56
CA GLY A 455 21.28 -6.98 19.91
C GLY A 455 20.40 -5.76 19.59
N MET A 456 19.15 -5.94 19.17
CA MET A 456 18.23 -4.82 18.97
C MET A 456 17.76 -4.25 20.32
N PRO A 457 17.80 -2.91 20.52
CA PRO A 457 17.27 -2.34 21.75
C PRO A 457 15.79 -2.71 21.95
N PRO A 458 15.40 -3.19 23.16
CA PRO A 458 13.99 -3.53 23.41
C PRO A 458 13.02 -2.38 23.17
N ALA A 459 13.47 -1.12 23.28
CA ALA A 459 12.67 0.07 23.02
C ALA A 459 12.74 0.58 21.56
N ALA A 460 13.39 -0.18 20.64
CA ALA A 460 13.52 0.25 19.24
C ALA A 460 12.15 0.60 18.61
N PRO A 461 12.02 1.73 17.89
CA PRO A 461 10.79 2.12 17.24
C PRO A 461 10.31 1.10 16.20
N SER A 462 11.22 0.42 15.52
CA SER A 462 10.93 -0.64 14.54
C SER A 462 10.16 -1.85 15.12
N LEU A 463 10.22 -2.06 16.45
CA LEU A 463 9.44 -3.08 17.14
C LEU A 463 8.02 -2.65 17.50
N SER A 464 7.59 -1.43 17.19
CA SER A 464 6.32 -0.87 17.65
C SER A 464 5.11 -1.66 17.16
N VAL A 465 5.08 -2.09 15.89
CA VAL A 465 3.97 -2.89 15.32
C VAL A 465 3.95 -4.29 15.92
N LEU A 466 5.12 -4.93 16.09
CA LEU A 466 5.22 -6.25 16.74
C LEU A 466 4.72 -6.22 18.17
N ARG A 467 5.09 -5.20 18.95
CA ARG A 467 4.64 -5.04 20.34
C ARG A 467 3.14 -4.80 20.43
N LEU A 468 2.62 -3.96 19.55
CA LEU A 468 1.18 -3.73 19.48
C LEU A 468 0.46 -5.05 19.18
N ASN A 469 0.92 -5.81 18.17
CA ASN A 469 0.31 -7.08 17.78
C ASN A 469 0.35 -8.12 18.93
N ALA A 470 1.50 -8.30 19.56
CA ALA A 470 1.65 -9.20 20.69
C ALA A 470 0.73 -8.83 21.87
N ALA A 471 0.61 -7.53 22.17
CA ALA A 471 -0.22 -7.05 23.28
C ALA A 471 -1.73 -7.16 23.02
N LEU A 472 -2.16 -7.09 21.75
CA LEU A 472 -3.58 -7.21 21.37
C LEU A 472 -4.17 -8.59 21.71
N ALA A 473 -3.39 -9.68 21.55
CA ALA A 473 -3.88 -11.04 21.85
C ALA A 473 -3.99 -11.35 23.34
N THR A 474 -3.06 -10.85 24.16
CA THR A 474 -3.12 -11.05 25.60
C THR A 474 -4.34 -10.41 26.25
N HIS A 475 -5.01 -9.50 25.52
CA HIS A 475 -6.25 -8.89 25.99
C HIS A 475 -7.48 -9.73 25.65
N GLN A 476 -7.52 -10.38 24.46
CA GLN A 476 -8.65 -11.23 24.07
C GLN A 476 -8.81 -12.43 25.02
N SER A 477 -7.71 -13.07 25.41
CA SER A 477 -7.74 -14.19 26.34
C SER A 477 -8.13 -13.83 27.79
N ARG A 478 -8.09 -12.53 28.17
CA ARG A 478 -8.51 -12.06 29.51
C ARG A 478 -9.97 -11.60 29.57
N THR A 479 -10.60 -11.35 28.45
CA THR A 479 -12.04 -10.99 28.39
C THR A 479 -12.93 -12.21 28.22
N ASP A 480 -12.36 -13.37 27.85
CA ASP A 480 -13.07 -14.64 27.69
C ASP A 480 -13.02 -15.52 28.95
N THR A 481 -12.42 -15.03 30.05
CA THR A 481 -12.42 -15.64 31.40
C THR A 481 -13.14 -14.77 32.39
#